data_4593cc8f500908a884eb3d059110dc81
#
_entry.id   4593cc8f500908a884eb3d059110dc81
#
_cell.length_a   1.000
_cell.length_b   1.000
_cell.length_c   1.000
_cell.angle_alpha   90.00
_cell.angle_beta   90.00
_cell.angle_gamma   90.00
#
_symmetry.space_group_name_H-M   'P 1'
#
loop_
_entity.id
_entity.type
_entity.pdbx_description
1 polymer ?
#
loop_
_entity_poly.entity_id
_entity_poly.type
_entity_poly.pdbx_seq_one_letter_code
_entity_poly.pdbx_strand_id
1 'polypeptide(L)'
;MLAGSFVEPLEINFMVGQAFAIAAASYFPLLFMAVWWRRLTMKGAATGMLAGGLSAVVAISLTSFSTLALAPGKSGEMFAAFKPLNTFWAGHPLLRILCEQPAIWAVPMAITLMVVVSKLTARDIPANIRMKMLVLHAPEKLGLKQ
;
A
#
# COMPACT_ATOMS: atom_id res chain seq x y z
N MET A 1 -23.23 -11.26 -14.30
CA MET A 1 -23.88 -12.07 -13.25
C MET A 1 -22.89 -12.80 -12.33
N LEU A 2 -21.77 -13.35 -12.82
CA LEU A 2 -20.76 -14.02 -11.96
C LEU A 2 -20.08 -13.09 -10.94
N ALA A 3 -19.79 -11.85 -11.31
CA ALA A 3 -19.15 -10.89 -10.39
C ALA A 3 -20.05 -10.49 -9.21
N GLY A 4 -21.38 -10.39 -9.40
CA GLY A 4 -22.32 -10.04 -8.33
C GLY A 4 -22.43 -11.11 -7.24
N SER A 5 -22.28 -12.38 -7.60
CA SER A 5 -22.33 -13.51 -6.66
C SER A 5 -21.14 -13.54 -5.66
N PHE A 6 -20.03 -12.86 -5.98
CA PHE A 6 -18.88 -12.71 -5.10
C PHE A 6 -18.98 -11.47 -4.19
N VAL A 7 -19.85 -10.53 -4.54
CA VAL A 7 -19.98 -9.25 -3.81
C VAL A 7 -20.99 -9.36 -2.66
N GLU A 8 -21.99 -10.22 -2.77
CA GLU A 8 -23.02 -10.39 -1.71
C GLU A 8 -22.48 -10.73 -0.30
N PRO A 9 -21.44 -11.58 -0.13
CA PRO A 9 -20.90 -11.89 1.19
C PRO A 9 -19.92 -10.83 1.73
N LEU A 10 -19.51 -9.87 0.90
CA LEU A 10 -18.60 -8.80 1.30
C LEU A 10 -19.38 -7.48 1.35
N GLU A 11 -19.45 -6.87 2.52
CA GLU A 11 -20.08 -5.55 2.65
C GLU A 11 -19.36 -4.53 1.77
N ILE A 12 -20.12 -3.74 1.00
CA ILE A 12 -19.59 -2.74 0.05
C ILE A 12 -18.65 -1.75 0.78
N ASN A 13 -19.01 -1.34 2.00
CA ASN A 13 -18.17 -0.46 2.82
C ASN A 13 -16.81 -1.06 3.14
N PHE A 14 -16.74 -2.37 3.37
CA PHE A 14 -15.49 -3.08 3.62
C PHE A 14 -14.60 -3.09 2.38
N MET A 15 -15.17 -3.37 1.19
CA MET A 15 -14.42 -3.36 -0.08
C MET A 15 -13.87 -1.98 -0.42
N VAL A 16 -14.67 -0.92 -0.20
CA VAL A 16 -14.23 0.47 -0.41
C VAL A 16 -13.10 0.83 0.54
N GLY A 17 -13.22 0.47 1.83
CA GLY A 17 -12.17 0.68 2.84
C GLY A 17 -10.86 -0.01 2.46
N GLN A 18 -10.92 -1.22 1.92
CA GLN A 18 -9.73 -1.95 1.45
C GLN A 18 -9.07 -1.29 0.24
N ALA A 19 -9.86 -0.78 -0.71
CA ALA A 19 -9.34 -0.04 -1.86
C ALA A 19 -8.58 1.22 -1.42
N PHE A 20 -9.14 1.97 -0.46
CA PHE A 20 -8.44 3.11 0.15
C PHE A 20 -7.17 2.71 0.90
N ALA A 21 -7.17 1.59 1.60
CA ALA A 21 -5.99 1.08 2.30
C ALA A 21 -4.84 0.74 1.33
N ILE A 22 -5.14 0.12 0.19
CA ILE A 22 -4.15 -0.15 -0.87
C ILE A 22 -3.62 1.16 -1.45
N ALA A 23 -4.50 2.10 -1.78
CA ALA A 23 -4.10 3.40 -2.31
C ALA A 23 -3.22 4.17 -1.31
N ALA A 24 -3.61 4.19 -0.03
CA ALA A 24 -2.81 4.82 1.03
C ALA A 24 -1.44 4.15 1.19
N ALA A 25 -1.36 2.83 1.17
CA ALA A 25 -0.09 2.10 1.31
C ALA A 25 0.88 2.32 0.15
N SER A 26 0.38 2.61 -1.07
CA SER A 26 1.21 2.80 -2.26
C SER A 26 1.51 4.27 -2.54
N TYR A 27 0.49 5.13 -2.60
CA TYR A 27 0.63 6.52 -3.05
C TYR A 27 1.05 7.48 -1.95
N PHE A 28 0.54 7.34 -0.73
CA PHE A 28 0.85 8.27 0.36
C PHE A 28 2.35 8.32 0.67
N PRO A 29 3.07 7.20 0.86
CA PRO A 29 4.51 7.23 1.09
C PRO A 29 5.27 7.91 -0.04
N LEU A 30 4.86 7.65 -1.30
CA LEU A 30 5.49 8.23 -2.48
C LEU A 30 5.35 9.75 -2.50
N LEU A 31 4.12 10.25 -2.37
CA LEU A 31 3.84 11.70 -2.38
C LEU A 31 4.51 12.40 -1.20
N PHE A 32 4.42 11.84 -0.01
CA PHE A 32 5.05 12.39 1.18
C PHE A 32 6.55 12.53 1.00
N MET A 33 7.22 11.46 0.58
CA MET A 33 8.67 11.47 0.38
C MET A 33 9.10 12.33 -0.82
N ALA A 34 8.31 12.42 -1.88
CA ALA A 34 8.63 13.26 -3.04
C ALA A 34 8.63 14.75 -2.69
N VAL A 35 7.74 15.18 -1.80
CA VAL A 35 7.67 16.59 -1.37
C VAL A 35 8.71 16.92 -0.30
N TRP A 36 8.90 16.06 0.69
CA TRP A 36 9.70 16.37 1.87
C TRP A 36 11.15 15.90 1.79
N TRP A 37 11.46 14.90 0.96
CA TRP A 37 12.81 14.34 0.92
C TRP A 37 13.53 14.53 -0.41
N ARG A 38 14.50 15.46 -0.43
CA ARG A 38 15.30 15.86 -1.61
C ARG A 38 16.19 14.75 -2.19
N ARG A 39 16.42 13.67 -1.47
CA ARG A 39 17.29 12.55 -1.87
C ARG A 39 16.52 11.32 -2.36
N LEU A 40 15.23 11.48 -2.64
CA LEU A 40 14.43 10.41 -3.21
C LEU A 40 14.90 10.10 -4.62
N THR A 41 15.31 8.86 -4.87
CA THR A 41 15.67 8.38 -6.21
C THR A 41 14.47 7.73 -6.89
N MET A 42 14.45 7.72 -8.23
CA MET A 42 13.39 7.06 -9.01
C MET A 42 13.26 5.57 -8.64
N LYS A 43 14.40 4.89 -8.46
CA LYS A 43 14.42 3.48 -8.05
C LYS A 43 13.86 3.27 -6.64
N GLY A 44 14.21 4.16 -5.69
CA GLY A 44 13.67 4.14 -4.33
C GLY A 44 12.17 4.39 -4.30
N ALA A 45 11.69 5.36 -5.09
CA ALA A 45 10.27 5.65 -5.22
C ALA A 45 9.48 4.45 -5.76
N ALA A 46 9.96 3.85 -6.87
CA ALA A 46 9.31 2.70 -7.49
C ALA A 46 9.28 1.47 -6.57
N THR A 47 10.40 1.13 -5.92
CA THR A 47 10.47 -0.03 -5.02
C THR A 47 9.58 0.13 -3.80
N GLY A 48 9.54 1.31 -3.19
CA GLY A 48 8.68 1.57 -2.04
C GLY A 48 7.19 1.54 -2.39
N MET A 49 6.81 2.14 -3.53
CA MET A 49 5.43 2.12 -4.02
C MET A 49 4.98 0.68 -4.32
N LEU A 50 5.79 -0.10 -5.04
CA LEU A 50 5.47 -1.49 -5.36
C LEU A 50 5.41 -2.36 -4.11
N ALA A 51 6.38 -2.26 -3.21
CA ALA A 51 6.40 -3.05 -1.98
C ALA A 51 5.22 -2.73 -1.07
N GLY A 52 4.89 -1.44 -0.88
CA GLY A 52 3.73 -1.02 -0.09
C GLY A 52 2.42 -1.50 -0.70
N GLY A 53 2.22 -1.27 -2.00
CA GLY A 53 1.02 -1.69 -2.71
C GLY A 53 0.85 -3.20 -2.76
N LEU A 54 1.89 -3.95 -3.17
CA LEU A 54 1.82 -5.41 -3.25
C LEU A 54 1.60 -6.06 -1.87
N SER A 55 2.29 -5.59 -0.83
CA SER A 55 2.09 -6.13 0.52
C SER A 55 0.67 -5.90 1.04
N ALA A 56 0.08 -4.73 0.75
CA ALA A 56 -1.31 -4.43 1.09
C ALA A 56 -2.28 -5.34 0.32
N VAL A 57 -2.08 -5.51 -1.00
CA VAL A 57 -2.90 -6.41 -1.83
C VAL A 57 -2.85 -7.84 -1.32
N VAL A 58 -1.66 -8.36 -1.01
CA VAL A 58 -1.50 -9.72 -0.47
C VAL A 58 -2.23 -9.88 0.86
N ALA A 59 -2.06 -8.94 1.80
CA ALA A 59 -2.72 -9.00 3.11
C ALA A 59 -4.25 -9.00 2.98
N ILE A 60 -4.79 -8.09 2.16
CA ILE A 60 -6.23 -7.98 1.91
C ILE A 60 -6.77 -9.23 1.18
N SER A 61 -6.03 -9.76 0.21
CA SER A 61 -6.43 -10.99 -0.49
C SER A 61 -6.53 -12.18 0.46
N LEU A 62 -5.58 -12.34 1.38
CA LEU A 62 -5.59 -13.41 2.38
C LEU A 62 -6.82 -13.32 3.30
N THR A 63 -7.16 -12.13 3.79
CA THR A 63 -8.33 -11.92 4.65
C THR A 63 -9.63 -12.11 3.88
N SER A 64 -9.72 -11.59 2.65
CA SER A 64 -10.91 -11.74 1.79
C SER A 64 -11.16 -13.21 1.42
N PHE A 65 -10.13 -13.96 1.04
CA PHE A 65 -10.27 -15.38 0.71
C PHE A 65 -10.63 -16.22 1.94
N SER A 66 -10.12 -15.86 3.11
CA SER A 66 -10.50 -16.55 4.36
C SER A 66 -11.97 -16.29 4.72
N THR A 67 -12.51 -15.11 4.52
CA THR A 67 -13.93 -14.79 4.73
C THR A 67 -14.82 -15.48 3.69
N LEU A 68 -14.42 -15.49 2.41
CA LEU A 68 -15.14 -16.21 1.36
C LEU A 68 -15.17 -17.73 1.59
N ALA A 69 -14.15 -18.29 2.20
CA ALA A 69 -14.11 -19.72 2.55
C ALA A 69 -15.16 -20.12 3.61
N LEU A 70 -15.70 -19.16 4.37
CA LEU A 70 -16.79 -19.36 5.33
C LEU A 70 -18.19 -19.07 4.74
N ALA A 71 -18.25 -18.47 3.55
CA ALA A 71 -19.50 -18.13 2.92
C ALA A 71 -20.28 -19.40 2.51
N PRO A 72 -21.63 -19.43 2.66
CA PRO A 72 -22.45 -20.53 2.21
C PRO A 72 -22.48 -20.63 0.68
N GLY A 73 -22.45 -21.85 0.14
CA GLY A 73 -22.58 -22.12 -1.29
C GLY A 73 -21.25 -22.37 -2.02
N LYS A 74 -21.28 -22.25 -3.35
CA LYS A 74 -20.15 -22.59 -4.25
C LYS A 74 -18.87 -21.78 -3.98
N SER A 75 -18.99 -20.57 -3.48
CA SER A 75 -17.84 -19.73 -3.09
C SER A 75 -17.08 -20.36 -1.93
N GLY A 76 -17.77 -20.86 -0.90
CA GLY A 76 -17.12 -21.52 0.24
C GLY A 76 -16.41 -22.82 -0.13
N GLU A 77 -16.94 -23.56 -1.11
CA GLU A 77 -16.27 -24.78 -1.62
C GLU A 77 -15.03 -24.45 -2.44
N MET A 78 -15.09 -23.41 -3.31
CA MET A 78 -13.96 -22.96 -4.12
C MET A 78 -12.77 -22.51 -3.27
N PHE A 79 -13.04 -21.82 -2.16
CA PHE A 79 -12.00 -21.31 -1.24
C PHE A 79 -11.79 -22.19 0.01
N ALA A 80 -12.25 -23.45 -0.01
CA ALA A 80 -12.13 -24.37 1.12
C ALA A 80 -10.68 -24.56 1.63
N ALA A 81 -9.68 -24.41 0.75
CA ALA A 81 -8.27 -24.48 1.10
C ALA A 81 -7.84 -23.39 2.12
N PHE A 82 -8.59 -22.28 2.21
CA PHE A 82 -8.31 -21.17 3.14
C PHE A 82 -9.02 -21.32 4.50
N LYS A 83 -9.84 -22.36 4.71
CA LYS A 83 -10.49 -22.64 6.00
C LYS A 83 -9.52 -22.73 7.20
N PRO A 84 -8.35 -23.40 7.11
CA PRO A 84 -7.41 -23.45 8.23
C PRO A 84 -6.87 -22.06 8.63
N LEU A 85 -6.87 -21.10 7.71
CA LEU A 85 -6.47 -19.73 8.00
C LEU A 85 -7.42 -19.05 9.01
N ASN A 86 -8.72 -19.37 8.96
CA ASN A 86 -9.69 -18.87 9.94
C ASN A 86 -9.44 -19.39 11.34
N THR A 87 -9.00 -20.64 11.48
CA THR A 87 -8.60 -21.20 12.78
C THR A 87 -7.35 -20.48 13.33
N PHE A 88 -6.40 -20.16 12.46
CA PHE A 88 -5.24 -19.36 12.80
C PHE A 88 -5.63 -17.92 13.23
N TRP A 89 -6.54 -17.28 12.50
CA TRP A 89 -7.06 -15.95 12.84
C TRP A 89 -7.81 -15.91 14.16
N ALA A 90 -8.55 -16.99 14.50
CA ALA A 90 -9.23 -17.12 15.79
C ALA A 90 -8.25 -17.13 16.97
N GLY A 91 -7.06 -17.73 16.77
CA GLY A 91 -5.99 -17.72 17.77
C GLY A 91 -5.21 -16.40 17.86
N HIS A 92 -5.26 -15.57 16.82
CA HIS A 92 -4.44 -14.35 16.71
C HIS A 92 -5.27 -13.16 16.19
N PRO A 93 -6.19 -12.61 17.00
CA PRO A 93 -7.11 -11.55 16.54
C PRO A 93 -6.38 -10.26 16.12
N LEU A 94 -5.25 -9.93 16.73
CA LEU A 94 -4.44 -8.76 16.37
C LEU A 94 -3.85 -8.87 14.96
N LEU A 95 -3.38 -10.07 14.58
CA LEU A 95 -2.83 -10.29 13.23
C LEU A 95 -3.93 -10.17 12.17
N ARG A 96 -5.13 -10.64 12.47
CA ARG A 96 -6.28 -10.47 11.59
C ARG A 96 -6.58 -9.00 11.34
N ILE A 97 -6.69 -8.18 12.40
CA ILE A 97 -6.93 -6.73 12.30
C ILE A 97 -5.80 -6.04 11.50
N LEU A 98 -4.55 -6.42 11.71
CA LEU A 98 -3.41 -5.88 10.97
C LEU A 98 -3.46 -6.24 9.48
N CYS A 99 -3.99 -7.40 9.11
CA CYS A 99 -4.18 -7.80 7.72
C CYS A 99 -5.43 -7.18 7.09
N GLU A 100 -6.47 -6.91 7.87
CA GLU A 100 -7.66 -6.16 7.43
C GLU A 100 -7.36 -4.69 7.20
N GLN A 101 -6.42 -4.11 7.98
CA GLN A 101 -5.97 -2.73 7.87
C GLN A 101 -4.46 -2.64 7.61
N PRO A 102 -3.99 -3.06 6.42
CA PRO A 102 -2.56 -3.18 6.13
C PRO A 102 -1.85 -1.83 6.09
N ALA A 103 -2.56 -0.72 5.93
CA ALA A 103 -1.96 0.61 5.87
C ALA A 103 -1.11 0.95 7.11
N ILE A 104 -1.47 0.42 8.29
CA ILE A 104 -0.78 0.70 9.56
C ILE A 104 0.70 0.28 9.51
N TRP A 105 1.00 -0.86 8.92
CA TRP A 105 2.37 -1.38 8.82
C TRP A 105 2.97 -1.25 7.41
N ALA A 106 2.15 -1.29 6.35
CA ALA A 106 2.61 -1.18 4.98
C ALA A 106 3.16 0.22 4.66
N VAL A 107 2.54 1.28 5.18
CA VAL A 107 3.03 2.67 5.00
C VAL A 107 4.42 2.87 5.60
N PRO A 108 4.69 2.59 6.90
CA PRO A 108 6.04 2.75 7.45
C PRO A 108 7.05 1.82 6.79
N MET A 109 6.66 0.61 6.38
CA MET A 109 7.51 -0.30 5.62
C MET A 109 7.90 0.29 4.25
N ALA A 110 6.93 0.84 3.50
CA ALA A 110 7.18 1.48 2.22
C ALA A 110 8.13 2.69 2.35
N ILE A 111 7.92 3.54 3.36
CA ILE A 111 8.79 4.68 3.65
C ILE A 111 10.22 4.19 3.95
N THR A 112 10.36 3.18 4.80
CA THR A 112 11.66 2.62 5.17
C THR A 112 12.39 2.08 3.94
N LEU A 113 11.70 1.34 3.07
CA LEU A 113 12.27 0.83 1.83
C LEU A 113 12.67 1.95 0.86
N MET A 114 11.82 2.98 0.72
CA MET A 114 12.17 4.16 -0.09
C MET A 114 13.45 4.82 0.41
N VAL A 115 13.60 4.99 1.73
CA VAL A 115 14.80 5.56 2.36
C VAL A 115 16.03 4.70 2.10
N VAL A 116 15.93 3.40 2.37
CA VAL A 116 17.05 2.46 2.22
C VAL A 116 17.52 2.40 0.77
N VAL A 117 16.60 2.14 -0.17
CA VAL A 117 16.94 2.02 -1.60
C VAL A 117 17.45 3.34 -2.16
N SER A 118 16.87 4.48 -1.76
CA SER A 118 17.36 5.79 -2.20
C SER A 118 18.75 6.11 -1.66
N LYS A 119 19.10 5.67 -0.46
CA LYS A 119 20.48 5.79 0.07
C LYS A 119 21.45 4.91 -0.72
N LEU A 120 21.05 3.69 -1.07
CA LEU A 120 21.87 2.77 -1.86
C LEU A 120 22.08 3.26 -3.30
N THR A 121 21.07 3.95 -3.86
CA THR A 121 21.09 4.49 -5.23
C THR A 121 21.36 6.00 -5.28
N ALA A 122 22.02 6.55 -4.26
CA ALA A 122 22.29 7.99 -4.16
C ALA A 122 23.11 8.58 -5.33
N ARG A 123 23.84 7.76 -6.09
CA ARG A 123 24.58 8.17 -7.30
C ARG A 123 23.68 8.59 -8.46
N ASP A 124 22.44 8.18 -8.47
CA ASP A 124 21.47 8.49 -9.53
C ASP A 124 20.77 9.87 -9.32
N ILE A 125 21.17 10.63 -8.31
CA ILE A 125 20.57 11.95 -8.01
C ILE A 125 21.17 13.01 -8.93
N PRO A 126 20.35 13.75 -9.72
CA PRO A 126 20.83 14.84 -10.56
C PRO A 126 21.48 15.96 -9.74
N ALA A 127 22.59 16.52 -10.23
CA ALA A 127 23.33 17.57 -9.54
C ALA A 127 22.53 18.85 -9.26
N ASN A 128 21.53 19.14 -10.13
CA ASN A 128 20.71 20.35 -10.03
C ASN A 128 19.39 20.17 -9.25
N ILE A 129 19.23 19.06 -8.53
CA ILE A 129 17.99 18.78 -7.76
C ILE A 129 17.73 19.84 -6.69
N ARG A 130 18.79 20.40 -6.10
CA ARG A 130 18.68 21.46 -5.08
C ARG A 130 18.01 22.71 -5.64
N MET A 131 18.42 23.12 -6.84
CA MET A 131 17.84 24.28 -7.53
C MET A 131 16.37 24.03 -7.88
N LYS A 132 16.04 22.87 -8.41
CA LYS A 132 14.65 22.49 -8.74
C LYS A 132 13.74 22.48 -7.51
N MET A 133 14.22 21.99 -6.37
CA MET A 133 13.47 22.00 -5.12
C MET A 133 13.29 23.40 -4.55
N LEU A 134 14.31 24.27 -4.67
CA LEU A 134 14.19 25.67 -4.28
C LEU A 134 13.12 26.39 -5.12
N VAL A 135 13.11 26.19 -6.44
CA VAL A 135 12.10 26.75 -7.33
C VAL A 135 10.68 26.25 -6.99
N LEU A 136 10.55 24.98 -6.62
CA LEU A 136 9.27 24.39 -6.23
C LEU A 136 8.69 24.99 -4.95
N HIS A 137 9.55 25.32 -3.97
CA HIS A 137 9.13 25.83 -2.66
C HIS A 137 9.32 27.34 -2.51
N ALA A 138 9.91 28.02 -3.49
CA ALA A 138 10.10 29.46 -3.45
C ALA A 138 8.81 30.19 -3.80
N PRO A 139 8.42 31.22 -3.02
CA PRO A 139 7.31 32.09 -3.41
C PRO A 139 7.62 32.77 -4.74
N GLU A 140 6.60 32.96 -5.57
CA GLU A 140 6.72 33.60 -6.91
C GLU A 140 7.40 34.99 -6.89
N LYS A 141 7.35 35.67 -5.74
CA LYS A 141 7.98 36.99 -5.52
C LYS A 141 9.50 36.99 -5.56
N LEU A 142 10.16 35.84 -5.52
CA LEU A 142 11.63 35.77 -5.56
C LEU A 142 12.23 35.69 -6.96
N GLY A 143 11.44 35.80 -8.03
CA GLY A 143 11.91 35.85 -9.41
C GLY A 143 12.72 34.64 -9.91
N LEU A 144 12.65 33.50 -9.17
CA LEU A 144 13.37 32.28 -9.51
C LEU A 144 12.66 31.41 -10.56
N LYS A 145 11.50 31.86 -11.05
CA LYS A 145 10.80 31.26 -12.20
C LYS A 145 11.34 31.91 -13.48
N GLN A 146 12.28 31.25 -14.15
CA GLN A 146 12.57 31.42 -15.56
C GLN A 146 12.14 30.19 -16.30
#